data_a04c82625dae3bba6179836706b929f3
#
_entry.id   a04c82625dae3bba6179836706b929f3
#
_cell.length_a   1.000
_cell.length_b   1.000
_cell.length_c   1.000
_cell.angle_alpha   90.00
_cell.angle_beta   90.00
_cell.angle_gamma   90.00
#
_symmetry.space_group_name_H-M   'P 1'
#
loop_
_entity.id
_entity.type
_entity.pdbx_description
1 polymer ?
#
loop_
_entity_poly.entity_id
_entity_poly.type
_entity_poly.pdbx_seq_one_letter_code
_entity_poly.pdbx_strand_id
1 'polypeptide(L)'
;ILSSADRVAALQNNQVDVVVKTMTITCERKKLVNFSTVYLTANQRILAPRDSPIRAAADLSGKRVCVAKGTTSLERIQQIVPPPLIVGVVTWADCLVALQQRQVDAVSTDDSILAGLVSQDPYLHIVGSSLNQEPYGIGINLENTGLVRFVNGTLERIRRDGTWNTLYRKWLTVLGPAPAPPVARYSD
;
A
#
# COMPACT_ATOMS: atom_id res chain seq x y z
N ILE A 1 -0.09 -13.66 -10.69
CA ILE A 1 -0.17 -12.45 -9.85
C ILE A 1 -1.24 -12.68 -8.79
N LEU A 2 -0.91 -12.53 -7.51
CA LEU A 2 -1.85 -12.69 -6.39
C LEU A 2 -2.67 -11.41 -6.18
N SER A 3 -3.94 -11.56 -5.79
CA SER A 3 -4.72 -10.43 -5.25
C SER A 3 -4.18 -10.00 -3.87
N SER A 4 -4.61 -8.84 -3.38
CA SER A 4 -4.24 -8.43 -2.02
C SER A 4 -4.88 -9.31 -0.94
N ALA A 5 -6.03 -9.91 -1.23
CA ALA A 5 -6.73 -10.80 -0.30
C ALA A 5 -6.06 -12.18 -0.19
N ASP A 6 -5.47 -12.69 -1.27
CA ASP A 6 -4.99 -14.07 -1.32
C ASP A 6 -3.55 -14.24 -0.80
N ARG A 7 -2.79 -13.15 -0.65
CA ARG A 7 -1.33 -13.19 -0.40
C ARG A 7 -0.94 -13.86 0.92
N VAL A 8 -1.75 -13.74 1.97
CA VAL A 8 -1.48 -14.41 3.26
C VAL A 8 -1.69 -15.91 3.13
N ALA A 9 -2.82 -16.33 2.57
CA ALA A 9 -3.12 -17.75 2.36
C ALA A 9 -2.10 -18.41 1.42
N ALA A 10 -1.65 -17.72 0.38
CA ALA A 10 -0.65 -18.22 -0.54
C ALA A 10 0.71 -18.49 0.14
N LEU A 11 1.11 -17.62 1.09
CA LEU A 11 2.32 -17.85 1.92
C LEU A 11 2.13 -19.02 2.88
N GLN A 12 1.00 -19.09 3.59
CA GLN A 12 0.71 -20.17 4.54
C GLN A 12 0.66 -21.54 3.88
N ASN A 13 0.15 -21.62 2.66
CA ASN A 13 0.03 -22.85 1.89
C ASN A 13 1.27 -23.14 1.02
N ASN A 14 2.38 -22.41 1.20
CA ASN A 14 3.61 -22.55 0.42
C ASN A 14 3.40 -22.50 -1.11
N GLN A 15 2.39 -21.77 -1.57
CA GLN A 15 2.18 -21.51 -3.00
C GLN A 15 3.17 -20.50 -3.56
N VAL A 16 3.72 -19.66 -2.68
CA VAL A 16 4.81 -18.72 -2.96
C VAL A 16 5.75 -18.65 -1.76
N ASP A 17 7.05 -18.42 -2.01
CA ASP A 17 8.06 -18.29 -0.96
C ASP A 17 8.05 -16.90 -0.31
N VAL A 18 7.78 -15.87 -1.11
CA VAL A 18 7.77 -14.46 -0.68
C VAL A 18 6.63 -13.68 -1.32
N VAL A 19 6.15 -12.67 -0.62
CA VAL A 19 5.24 -11.66 -1.15
C VAL A 19 5.90 -10.27 -1.03
N VAL A 20 6.29 -9.70 -2.18
CA VAL A 20 6.84 -8.34 -2.30
C VAL A 20 5.80 -7.49 -3.04
N LYS A 21 4.76 -7.05 -2.31
CA LYS A 21 3.62 -6.36 -2.93
C LYS A 21 2.93 -5.43 -1.92
N THR A 22 3.54 -4.27 -1.63
CA THR A 22 2.90 -3.24 -0.79
C THR A 22 2.15 -3.83 0.41
N MET A 23 2.81 -4.73 1.15
CA MET A 23 2.20 -5.48 2.22
C MET A 23 2.51 -4.83 3.56
N THR A 24 1.56 -4.09 4.10
CA THR A 24 1.68 -3.45 5.40
C THR A 24 1.86 -4.46 6.51
N ILE A 25 2.86 -4.23 7.34
CA ILE A 25 3.09 -5.01 8.56
C ILE A 25 2.04 -4.59 9.59
N THR A 26 1.22 -5.54 10.03
CA THR A 26 0.27 -5.35 11.14
C THR A 26 0.43 -6.45 12.18
N CYS A 27 0.00 -6.21 13.42
CA CYS A 27 0.03 -7.21 14.48
C CYS A 27 -0.77 -8.47 14.09
N GLU A 28 -1.90 -8.30 13.41
CA GLU A 28 -2.72 -9.42 12.98
C GLU A 28 -2.02 -10.27 11.91
N ARG A 29 -1.39 -9.62 10.92
CA ARG A 29 -0.65 -10.35 9.87
C ARG A 29 0.60 -11.04 10.41
N LYS A 30 1.27 -10.46 11.42
CA LYS A 30 2.43 -11.10 12.10
C LYS A 30 2.07 -12.42 12.80
N LYS A 31 0.83 -12.65 13.15
CA LYS A 31 0.36 -13.94 13.70
C LYS A 31 0.24 -15.03 12.62
N LEU A 32 0.16 -14.64 11.36
CA LEU A 32 -0.14 -15.52 10.22
C LEU A 32 1.08 -15.75 9.32
N VAL A 33 1.99 -14.78 9.22
CA VAL A 33 3.18 -14.81 8.37
C VAL A 33 4.32 -14.03 9.03
N ASN A 34 5.55 -14.38 8.68
CA ASN A 34 6.73 -13.58 8.99
C ASN A 34 6.85 -12.39 8.04
N PHE A 35 7.55 -11.36 8.50
CA PHE A 35 7.90 -10.19 7.70
C PHE A 35 9.39 -9.91 7.74
N SER A 36 9.90 -9.36 6.67
CA SER A 36 11.18 -8.66 6.68
C SER A 36 11.11 -7.39 7.53
N THR A 37 12.26 -6.77 7.77
CA THR A 37 12.31 -5.36 8.21
C THR A 37 11.61 -4.46 7.18
N VAL A 38 11.10 -3.30 7.64
CA VAL A 38 10.40 -2.33 6.77
C VAL A 38 11.33 -1.90 5.63
N TYR A 39 10.89 -2.07 4.38
CA TYR A 39 11.68 -1.63 3.21
C TYR A 39 11.21 -0.29 2.63
N LEU A 40 9.96 0.10 2.89
CA LEU A 40 9.37 1.39 2.52
C LEU A 40 8.26 1.72 3.51
N THR A 41 8.10 2.98 3.86
CA THR A 41 6.91 3.48 4.56
C THR A 41 6.12 4.34 3.59
N ALA A 42 4.92 3.88 3.26
CA ALA A 42 3.95 4.63 2.47
C ALA A 42 2.93 5.33 3.38
N ASN A 43 2.09 6.16 2.80
CA ASN A 43 0.98 6.81 3.51
C ASN A 43 -0.32 6.55 2.77
N GLN A 44 -1.33 6.09 3.46
CA GLN A 44 -2.66 6.02 2.86
C GLN A 44 -3.18 7.44 2.57
N ARG A 45 -3.62 7.66 1.34
CA ARG A 45 -4.11 8.94 0.84
C ARG A 45 -5.40 8.75 0.02
N ILE A 46 -5.91 9.81 -0.53
CA ILE A 46 -7.11 9.85 -1.37
C ILE A 46 -6.72 10.28 -2.77
N LEU A 47 -7.25 9.60 -3.78
CA LEU A 47 -7.19 9.97 -5.18
C LEU A 47 -8.57 10.43 -5.63
N ALA A 48 -8.66 11.58 -6.26
CA ALA A 48 -9.91 12.13 -6.78
C ALA A 48 -9.67 12.83 -8.13
N PRO A 49 -10.71 13.02 -8.95
CA PRO A 49 -10.64 13.88 -10.11
C PRO A 49 -10.30 15.33 -9.74
N ARG A 50 -9.57 16.03 -10.61
CA ARG A 50 -9.15 17.42 -10.36
C ARG A 50 -10.33 18.39 -10.18
N ASP A 51 -11.45 18.11 -10.83
CA ASP A 51 -12.71 18.88 -10.73
C ASP A 51 -13.57 18.45 -9.53
N SER A 52 -13.19 17.40 -8.81
CA SER A 52 -13.91 16.93 -7.60
C SER A 52 -13.81 17.94 -6.45
N PRO A 53 -14.86 18.11 -5.63
CA PRO A 53 -14.79 18.90 -4.41
C PRO A 53 -14.03 18.21 -3.26
N ILE A 54 -13.67 16.94 -3.39
CA ILE A 54 -12.98 16.17 -2.35
C ILE A 54 -11.56 16.70 -2.17
N ARG A 55 -11.22 17.14 -0.94
CA ARG A 55 -9.91 17.66 -0.53
C ARG A 55 -9.33 16.97 0.68
N ALA A 56 -10.18 16.31 1.50
CA ALA A 56 -9.79 15.69 2.76
C ALA A 56 -10.67 14.47 3.09
N ALA A 57 -10.31 13.72 4.13
CA ALA A 57 -11.09 12.57 4.59
C ALA A 57 -12.53 12.94 4.99
N ALA A 58 -12.74 14.11 5.54
CA ALA A 58 -14.08 14.58 5.91
C ALA A 58 -15.03 14.70 4.71
N ASP A 59 -14.50 14.97 3.51
CA ASP A 59 -15.29 15.13 2.30
C ASP A 59 -15.75 13.77 1.71
N LEU A 60 -15.29 12.66 2.28
CA LEU A 60 -15.68 11.31 1.85
C LEU A 60 -17.05 10.88 2.37
N SER A 61 -17.62 11.61 3.32
CA SER A 61 -18.97 11.31 3.86
C SER A 61 -20.00 11.20 2.74
N GLY A 62 -20.70 10.06 2.69
CA GLY A 62 -21.70 9.75 1.66
C GLY A 62 -21.16 9.61 0.22
N LYS A 63 -19.84 9.72 0.00
CA LYS A 63 -19.22 9.51 -1.31
C LYS A 63 -18.94 8.02 -1.55
N ARG A 64 -18.96 7.61 -2.80
CA ARG A 64 -18.56 6.26 -3.21
C ARG A 64 -17.03 6.19 -3.28
N VAL A 65 -16.44 5.40 -2.38
CA VAL A 65 -14.98 5.27 -2.29
C VAL A 65 -14.58 3.85 -2.68
N CYS A 66 -13.75 3.75 -3.73
CA CYS A 66 -13.19 2.47 -4.16
C CYS A 66 -11.97 2.10 -3.34
N VAL A 67 -11.93 0.84 -2.90
CA VAL A 67 -10.79 0.24 -2.19
C VAL A 67 -10.62 -1.23 -2.60
N ALA A 68 -9.40 -1.75 -2.57
CA ALA A 68 -9.18 -3.18 -2.81
C ALA A 68 -9.45 -3.99 -1.53
N LYS A 69 -10.09 -5.16 -1.71
CA LYS A 69 -10.35 -6.11 -0.62
C LYS A 69 -9.06 -6.68 -0.03
N GLY A 70 -9.05 -7.02 1.26
CA GLY A 70 -7.89 -7.59 1.96
C GLY A 70 -6.76 -6.58 2.22
N THR A 71 -7.08 -5.28 2.29
CA THR A 71 -6.11 -4.21 2.52
C THR A 71 -6.40 -3.45 3.81
N THR A 72 -5.36 -2.91 4.44
CA THR A 72 -5.45 -1.94 5.54
C THR A 72 -6.18 -0.67 5.13
N SER A 73 -6.11 -0.31 3.84
CA SER A 73 -6.84 0.82 3.29
C SER A 73 -8.34 0.65 3.43
N LEU A 74 -8.88 -0.55 3.19
CA LEU A 74 -10.30 -0.84 3.40
C LEU A 74 -10.67 -0.69 4.88
N GLU A 75 -9.89 -1.29 5.77
CA GLU A 75 -10.12 -1.23 7.21
C GLU A 75 -10.15 0.23 7.71
N ARG A 76 -9.23 1.06 7.22
CA ARG A 76 -9.14 2.47 7.60
C ARG A 76 -10.33 3.30 7.09
N ILE A 77 -10.77 3.09 5.84
CA ILE A 77 -11.91 3.80 5.27
C ILE A 77 -13.21 3.46 6.01
N GLN A 78 -13.36 2.22 6.47
CA GLN A 78 -14.51 1.80 7.29
C GLN A 78 -14.61 2.55 8.63
N GLN A 79 -13.51 3.10 9.14
CA GLN A 79 -13.47 3.83 10.41
C GLN A 79 -13.78 5.33 10.27
N ILE A 80 -13.94 5.85 9.06
CA ILE A 80 -14.31 7.25 8.83
C ILE A 80 -15.75 7.50 9.28
N VAL A 81 -15.97 8.58 9.99
CA VAL A 81 -17.29 8.98 10.52
C VAL A 81 -17.61 10.40 10.05
N PRO A 82 -18.75 10.63 9.40
CA PRO A 82 -19.72 9.65 8.88
C PRO A 82 -19.13 8.76 7.79
N PRO A 83 -19.61 7.51 7.65
CA PRO A 83 -18.98 6.56 6.75
C PRO A 83 -19.24 6.89 5.27
N PRO A 84 -18.25 6.63 4.38
CA PRO A 84 -18.46 6.64 2.94
C PRO A 84 -19.20 5.39 2.46
N LEU A 85 -19.68 5.42 1.23
CA LEU A 85 -20.20 4.25 0.53
C LEU A 85 -19.02 3.48 -0.08
N ILE A 86 -18.71 2.32 0.47
CA ILE A 86 -17.52 1.54 0.08
C ILE A 86 -17.81 0.67 -1.14
N VAL A 87 -16.97 0.81 -2.18
CA VAL A 87 -16.94 -0.06 -3.35
C VAL A 87 -15.68 -0.92 -3.30
N GLY A 88 -15.83 -2.17 -2.85
CA GLY A 88 -14.72 -3.11 -2.70
C GLY A 88 -14.46 -3.91 -3.97
N VAL A 89 -13.25 -3.79 -4.54
CA VAL A 89 -12.81 -4.46 -5.77
C VAL A 89 -11.67 -5.45 -5.51
N VAL A 90 -11.25 -6.19 -6.55
CA VAL A 90 -10.13 -7.13 -6.46
C VAL A 90 -8.80 -6.43 -6.74
N THR A 91 -8.74 -5.55 -7.74
CA THR A 91 -7.50 -4.88 -8.17
C THR A 91 -7.63 -3.36 -8.13
N TRP A 92 -6.49 -2.67 -7.97
CA TRP A 92 -6.43 -1.21 -8.03
C TRP A 92 -6.73 -0.67 -9.44
N ALA A 93 -6.48 -1.46 -10.49
CA ALA A 93 -6.87 -1.12 -11.85
C ALA A 93 -8.40 -1.01 -11.98
N ASP A 94 -9.16 -1.89 -11.31
CA ASP A 94 -10.63 -1.80 -11.30
C ASP A 94 -11.09 -0.49 -10.64
N CYS A 95 -10.40 -0.03 -9.59
CA CYS A 95 -10.68 1.26 -8.98
C CYS A 95 -10.43 2.43 -9.94
N LEU A 96 -9.33 2.38 -10.73
CA LEU A 96 -9.04 3.41 -11.72
C LEU A 96 -10.14 3.49 -12.77
N VAL A 97 -10.53 2.34 -13.32
CA VAL A 97 -11.62 2.27 -14.32
C VAL A 97 -12.92 2.79 -13.74
N ALA A 98 -13.30 2.37 -12.52
CA ALA A 98 -14.52 2.83 -11.86
C ALA A 98 -14.50 4.36 -11.62
N LEU A 99 -13.33 4.93 -11.28
CA LEU A 99 -13.18 6.38 -11.10
C LEU A 99 -13.32 7.13 -12.42
N GLN A 100 -12.68 6.66 -13.49
CA GLN A 100 -12.77 7.22 -14.84
C GLN A 100 -14.20 7.18 -15.39
N GLN A 101 -14.95 6.11 -15.09
CA GLN A 101 -16.35 5.95 -15.48
C GLN A 101 -17.32 6.67 -14.53
N ARG A 102 -16.84 7.42 -13.54
CA ARG A 102 -17.66 8.10 -12.53
C ARG A 102 -18.60 7.17 -11.74
N GLN A 103 -18.26 5.89 -11.67
CA GLN A 103 -18.96 4.92 -10.83
C GLN A 103 -18.60 5.09 -9.35
N VAL A 104 -17.42 5.64 -9.06
CA VAL A 104 -16.96 6.04 -7.73
C VAL A 104 -16.49 7.49 -7.77
N ASP A 105 -16.44 8.11 -6.60
CA ASP A 105 -16.10 9.53 -6.44
C ASP A 105 -14.63 9.71 -6.01
N ALA A 106 -14.05 8.69 -5.40
CA ALA A 106 -12.65 8.66 -4.97
C ALA A 106 -12.11 7.23 -4.89
N VAL A 107 -10.79 7.11 -4.86
CA VAL A 107 -10.05 5.88 -4.51
C VAL A 107 -9.22 6.18 -3.26
N SER A 108 -9.13 5.26 -2.31
CA SER A 108 -8.22 5.42 -1.19
C SER A 108 -7.29 4.23 -1.05
N THR A 109 -6.00 4.48 -1.08
CA THR A 109 -4.92 3.53 -0.84
C THR A 109 -3.61 4.28 -0.59
N ASP A 110 -2.51 3.54 -0.58
CA ASP A 110 -1.18 4.03 -0.32
C ASP A 110 -0.69 4.93 -1.46
N ASP A 111 -0.02 6.02 -1.11
CA ASP A 111 0.48 7.04 -2.03
C ASP A 111 1.37 6.44 -3.14
N SER A 112 2.15 5.42 -2.83
CA SER A 112 2.97 4.68 -3.81
C SER A 112 2.13 3.98 -4.89
N ILE A 113 0.94 3.48 -4.55
CA ILE A 113 -0.01 2.88 -5.49
C ILE A 113 -0.73 3.99 -6.26
N LEU A 114 -1.22 5.02 -5.54
CA LEU A 114 -1.89 6.16 -6.15
C LEU A 114 -1.02 6.87 -7.19
N ALA A 115 0.28 6.98 -6.92
CA ALA A 115 1.24 7.53 -7.86
C ALA A 115 1.23 6.79 -9.21
N GLY A 116 1.16 5.45 -9.16
CA GLY A 116 1.02 4.62 -10.35
C GLY A 116 -0.31 4.83 -11.08
N LEU A 117 -1.41 5.10 -10.37
CA LEU A 117 -2.70 5.40 -10.98
C LEU A 117 -2.72 6.80 -11.61
N VAL A 118 -2.16 7.81 -10.93
CA VAL A 118 -2.02 9.18 -11.47
C VAL A 118 -1.16 9.22 -12.73
N SER A 119 -0.12 8.38 -12.82
CA SER A 119 0.71 8.32 -14.02
C SER A 119 -0.05 7.83 -15.28
N GLN A 120 -1.18 7.17 -15.08
CA GLN A 120 -2.04 6.67 -16.17
C GLN A 120 -3.17 7.65 -16.53
N ASP A 121 -3.46 8.63 -15.66
CA ASP A 121 -4.54 9.59 -15.88
C ASP A 121 -4.19 10.96 -15.29
N PRO A 122 -3.84 11.96 -16.13
CA PRO A 122 -3.45 13.29 -15.71
C PRO A 122 -4.61 14.13 -15.13
N TYR A 123 -5.86 13.69 -15.28
CA TYR A 123 -7.04 14.35 -14.72
C TYR A 123 -7.28 13.98 -13.26
N LEU A 124 -6.49 13.06 -12.71
CA LEU A 124 -6.53 12.65 -11.32
C LEU A 124 -5.44 13.35 -10.51
N HIS A 125 -5.64 13.46 -9.20
CA HIS A 125 -4.62 13.96 -8.27
C HIS A 125 -4.82 13.38 -6.87
N ILE A 126 -3.71 13.28 -6.15
CA ILE A 126 -3.71 12.83 -4.74
C ILE A 126 -4.06 14.03 -3.86
N VAL A 127 -5.02 13.88 -2.97
CA VAL A 127 -5.53 14.94 -2.09
C VAL A 127 -5.44 14.58 -0.61
N GLY A 128 -5.58 15.59 0.23
CA GLY A 128 -5.63 15.47 1.67
C GLY A 128 -4.28 15.16 2.32
N SER A 129 -4.27 15.07 3.64
CA SER A 129 -3.15 14.58 4.44
C SER A 129 -3.12 13.06 4.48
N SER A 130 -2.06 12.49 5.07
CA SER A 130 -1.99 11.06 5.36
C SER A 130 -3.12 10.63 6.29
N LEU A 131 -3.82 9.56 5.93
CA LEU A 131 -4.84 8.92 6.75
C LEU A 131 -4.23 7.93 7.74
N ASN A 132 -3.14 7.28 7.34
CA ASN A 132 -2.40 6.31 8.12
C ASN A 132 -1.02 6.09 7.51
N GLN A 133 -0.04 5.66 8.32
CA GLN A 133 1.26 5.18 7.84
C GLN A 133 1.18 3.68 7.55
N GLU A 134 1.80 3.28 6.45
CA GLU A 134 1.78 1.92 5.94
C GLU A 134 3.22 1.38 5.81
N PRO A 135 3.78 0.79 6.89
CA PRO A 135 5.12 0.19 6.85
C PRO A 135 5.09 -1.12 6.04
N TYR A 136 5.74 -1.16 4.89
CA TYR A 136 5.80 -2.33 4.04
C TYR A 136 6.90 -3.29 4.44
N GLY A 137 6.53 -4.56 4.60
CA GLY A 137 7.44 -5.68 4.73
C GLY A 137 7.26 -6.70 3.62
N ILE A 138 8.29 -7.49 3.40
CA ILE A 138 8.22 -8.67 2.53
C ILE A 138 7.63 -9.80 3.38
N GLY A 139 6.48 -10.33 2.96
CA GLY A 139 5.81 -11.45 3.62
C GLY A 139 6.50 -12.78 3.30
N ILE A 140 6.64 -13.64 4.29
CA ILE A 140 7.32 -14.95 4.23
C ILE A 140 6.57 -15.92 5.12
N ASN A 141 6.51 -17.21 4.75
CA ASN A 141 5.88 -18.23 5.61
C ASN A 141 6.52 -18.25 7.01
N LEU A 142 5.71 -18.50 8.06
CA LEU A 142 6.17 -18.52 9.46
C LEU A 142 7.33 -19.49 9.71
N GLU A 143 7.34 -20.63 9.03
CA GLU A 143 8.36 -21.67 9.22
C GLU A 143 9.71 -21.30 8.59
N ASN A 144 9.72 -20.36 7.62
CA ASN A 144 10.93 -20.06 6.85
C ASN A 144 11.75 -18.89 7.42
N THR A 145 12.20 -19.04 8.67
CA THR A 145 13.00 -18.02 9.37
C THR A 145 14.38 -17.80 8.72
N GLY A 146 14.93 -18.81 8.04
CA GLY A 146 16.17 -18.69 7.28
C GLY A 146 16.05 -17.70 6.12
N LEU A 147 14.93 -17.75 5.39
CA LEU A 147 14.65 -16.81 4.31
C LEU A 147 14.42 -15.38 4.84
N VAL A 148 13.78 -15.21 6.00
CA VAL A 148 13.65 -13.89 6.66
C VAL A 148 15.02 -13.26 6.90
N ARG A 149 15.98 -14.03 7.44
CA ARG A 149 17.35 -13.54 7.69
C ARG A 149 18.06 -13.16 6.39
N PHE A 150 17.94 -13.98 5.36
CA PHE A 150 18.54 -13.70 4.04
C PHE A 150 17.96 -12.41 3.43
N VAL A 151 16.63 -12.26 3.45
CA VAL A 151 15.95 -11.06 2.94
C VAL A 151 16.37 -9.82 3.73
N ASN A 152 16.41 -9.90 5.06
CA ASN A 152 16.84 -8.80 5.92
C ASN A 152 18.28 -8.38 5.64
N GLY A 153 19.22 -9.32 5.50
CA GLY A 153 20.59 -9.04 5.14
C GLY A 153 20.71 -8.35 3.76
N THR A 154 19.87 -8.75 2.81
CA THR A 154 19.78 -8.10 1.50
C THR A 154 19.26 -6.67 1.62
N LEU A 155 18.20 -6.44 2.39
CA LEU A 155 17.64 -5.10 2.64
C LEU A 155 18.65 -4.17 3.32
N GLU A 156 19.43 -4.68 4.28
CA GLU A 156 20.50 -3.91 4.93
C GLU A 156 21.60 -3.51 3.93
N ARG A 157 22.01 -4.46 3.08
CA ARG A 157 23.01 -4.18 2.04
C ARG A 157 22.55 -3.07 1.12
N ILE A 158 21.33 -3.16 0.55
CA ILE A 158 20.84 -2.14 -0.40
C ILE A 158 20.59 -0.77 0.24
N ARG A 159 20.36 -0.71 1.56
CA ARG A 159 20.32 0.57 2.30
C ARG A 159 21.71 1.17 2.43
N ARG A 160 22.70 0.34 2.77
CA ARG A 160 24.09 0.78 3.03
C ARG A 160 24.82 1.17 1.77
N ASP A 161 24.62 0.48 0.65
CA ASP A 161 25.32 0.74 -0.61
C ASP A 161 24.64 1.81 -1.49
N GLY A 162 23.52 2.39 -1.02
CA GLY A 162 22.79 3.44 -1.72
C GLY A 162 21.82 2.93 -2.81
N THR A 163 21.74 1.62 -3.03
CA THR A 163 20.82 1.02 -4.02
C THR A 163 19.37 1.39 -3.72
N TRP A 164 18.97 1.40 -2.43
CA TRP A 164 17.63 1.80 -2.03
C TRP A 164 17.28 3.22 -2.52
N ASN A 165 18.16 4.18 -2.31
CA ASN A 165 17.97 5.57 -2.78
C ASN A 165 17.86 5.65 -4.30
N THR A 166 18.68 4.87 -5.02
CA THR A 166 18.66 4.81 -6.48
C THR A 166 17.33 4.28 -6.99
N LEU A 167 16.80 3.22 -6.38
CA LEU A 167 15.49 2.64 -6.72
C LEU A 167 14.36 3.62 -6.41
N TYR A 168 14.40 4.29 -5.25
CA TYR A 168 13.39 5.28 -4.91
C TYR A 168 13.35 6.43 -5.93
N ARG A 169 14.50 7.00 -6.26
CA ARG A 169 14.62 8.08 -7.27
C ARG A 169 14.15 7.64 -8.64
N LYS A 170 14.33 6.37 -8.99
CA LYS A 170 13.91 5.85 -10.29
C LYS A 170 12.40 5.70 -10.39
N TRP A 171 11.72 5.28 -9.31
CA TRP A 171 10.34 4.82 -9.38
C TRP A 171 9.33 5.65 -8.59
N LEU A 172 9.79 6.41 -7.60
CA LEU A 172 8.92 7.08 -6.62
C LEU A 172 9.14 8.60 -6.55
N THR A 173 9.83 9.20 -7.51
CA THR A 173 10.06 10.67 -7.56
C THR A 173 8.78 11.49 -7.56
N VAL A 174 7.70 10.95 -8.08
CA VAL A 174 6.36 11.57 -8.05
C VAL A 174 5.87 11.83 -6.60
N LEU A 175 6.39 11.11 -5.62
CA LEU A 175 6.09 11.30 -4.19
C LEU A 175 7.00 12.35 -3.53
N GLY A 176 7.93 12.94 -4.29
CA GLY A 176 8.90 13.90 -3.79
C GLY A 176 10.32 13.33 -3.64
N PRO A 177 11.23 14.08 -2.99
CA PRO A 177 12.61 13.64 -2.78
C PRO A 177 12.67 12.36 -1.93
N ALA A 178 13.68 11.52 -2.21
CA ALA A 178 13.89 10.28 -1.46
C ALA A 178 14.12 10.60 0.03
N PRO A 179 13.30 10.06 0.94
CA PRO A 179 13.55 10.14 2.37
C PRO A 179 14.77 9.29 2.74
N ALA A 180 15.19 9.34 4.00
CA ALA A 180 16.14 8.38 4.52
C ALA A 180 15.53 6.96 4.44
N PRO A 181 16.32 5.94 4.04
CA PRO A 181 15.84 4.56 4.05
C PRO A 181 15.31 4.17 5.45
N PRO A 182 14.24 3.38 5.54
CA PRO A 182 13.71 2.93 6.84
C PRO A 182 14.79 2.21 7.65
N VAL A 183 14.90 2.54 8.93
CA VAL A 183 15.82 1.86 9.86
C VAL A 183 15.36 0.42 10.05
N ALA A 184 16.31 -0.53 9.98
CA ALA A 184 16.02 -1.93 10.28
C ALA A 184 15.57 -2.08 11.74
N ARG A 185 14.35 -2.53 11.97
CA ARG A 185 13.86 -2.96 13.27
C ARG A 185 13.50 -4.43 13.16
N TYR A 186 14.19 -5.25 13.93
CA TYR A 186 13.89 -6.67 14.04
C TYR A 186 12.78 -6.84 15.06
N SER A 187 11.80 -7.72 14.77
CA SER A 187 10.91 -8.25 15.79
C SER A 187 11.61 -9.46 16.38
N ASP A 188 11.87 -9.43 17.67
CA ASP A 188 12.30 -10.58 18.45
C ASP A 188 11.21 -11.66 18.43
#